data_253ec11b08b55babecca0f6799d7d35a
#
_entry.id   253ec11b08b55babecca0f6799d7d35a
#
_cell.length_a   1.000
_cell.length_b   1.000
_cell.length_c   1.000
_cell.angle_alpha   90.00
_cell.angle_beta   90.00
_cell.angle_gamma   90.00
#
_symmetry.space_group_name_H-M   'P 1'
#
loop_
_entity.id
_entity.type
_entity.pdbx_description
1 polymer ?
#
loop_
_entity_poly.entity_id
_entity_poly.type
_entity_poly.pdbx_seq_one_letter_code
_entity_poly.pdbx_strand_id
1 'polypeptide(L)'
;TYAVASLDLMSYDIDQGTFENLTLLILFATMVVIALLFVAFRNVKGVLFPVISLNVALIFTYGFLNILGIKFTALEVAVAPLVLGLGIDYAIHLQRSFACHRNNTDDVAEAWMRACGKLSVPLSLAVVTTVAAFLANLVSPLPPLSTFGIALAFGVICAFLTSTLLIGALHVTFNAGAISTERK
;
A
#
# COMPACT_ATOMS: atom_id res chain seq x y z
N THR A 1 -0.04 -32.16 -30.97
CA THR A 1 0.43 -30.87 -31.52
C THR A 1 -0.63 -29.76 -31.30
N TYR A 2 -1.92 -30.03 -31.50
CA TYR A 2 -2.99 -29.02 -31.33
C TYR A 2 -3.26 -28.63 -29.87
N ALA A 3 -3.06 -29.53 -28.91
CA ALA A 3 -3.26 -29.22 -27.49
C ALA A 3 -2.20 -28.26 -26.93
N VAL A 4 -0.96 -28.35 -27.41
CA VAL A 4 0.14 -27.46 -26.99
C VAL A 4 -0.07 -26.05 -27.57
N ALA A 5 -0.48 -25.97 -28.85
CA ALA A 5 -0.78 -24.68 -29.48
C ALA A 5 -1.98 -23.96 -28.82
N SER A 6 -2.96 -24.70 -28.31
CA SER A 6 -4.12 -24.13 -27.61
C SER A 6 -3.74 -23.61 -26.20
N LEU A 7 -2.79 -24.26 -25.52
CA LEU A 7 -2.29 -23.79 -24.23
C LEU A 7 -1.44 -22.53 -24.34
N ASP A 8 -0.59 -22.43 -25.36
CA ASP A 8 0.23 -21.24 -25.62
C ASP A 8 -0.63 -20.03 -26.05
N LEU A 9 -1.65 -20.26 -26.89
CA LEU A 9 -2.60 -19.20 -27.26
C LEU A 9 -3.46 -18.78 -26.06
N MET A 10 -3.89 -19.72 -25.25
CA MET A 10 -4.68 -19.43 -24.05
C MET A 10 -3.86 -18.68 -23.00
N SER A 11 -2.56 -18.98 -22.85
CA SER A 11 -1.69 -18.22 -21.95
C SER A 11 -1.43 -16.81 -22.47
N TYR A 12 -1.27 -16.63 -23.78
CA TYR A 12 -1.08 -15.32 -24.41
C TYR A 12 -2.33 -14.42 -24.29
N ASP A 13 -3.52 -14.98 -24.50
CA ASP A 13 -4.78 -14.24 -24.35
C ASP A 13 -5.04 -13.86 -22.87
N ILE A 14 -4.67 -14.73 -21.92
CA ILE A 14 -4.76 -14.45 -20.49
C ILE A 14 -3.78 -13.33 -20.10
N ASP A 15 -2.55 -13.37 -20.61
CA ASP A 15 -1.53 -12.35 -20.30
C ASP A 15 -1.92 -10.98 -20.86
N GLN A 16 -2.42 -10.91 -22.10
CA GLN A 16 -2.85 -9.65 -22.72
C GLN A 16 -4.09 -9.07 -22.02
N GLY A 17 -5.10 -9.89 -21.74
CA GLY A 17 -6.28 -9.47 -20.96
C GLY A 17 -5.93 -9.08 -19.52
N THR A 18 -4.87 -9.65 -18.97
CA THR A 18 -4.38 -9.35 -17.60
C THR A 18 -3.81 -7.93 -17.50
N PHE A 19 -3.01 -7.48 -18.48
CA PHE A 19 -2.44 -6.12 -18.46
C PHE A 19 -3.49 -5.02 -18.67
N GLU A 20 -4.47 -5.23 -19.55
CA GLU A 20 -5.57 -4.29 -19.75
C GLU A 20 -6.43 -4.17 -18.48
N ASN A 21 -6.71 -5.30 -17.83
CA ASN A 21 -7.49 -5.33 -16.59
C ASN A 21 -6.72 -4.80 -15.38
N LEU A 22 -5.38 -4.88 -15.33
CA LEU A 22 -4.55 -4.42 -14.22
C LEU A 22 -4.74 -2.92 -13.97
N THR A 23 -4.68 -2.11 -15.01
CA THR A 23 -4.86 -0.66 -14.90
C THR A 23 -6.26 -0.33 -14.38
N LEU A 24 -7.29 -1.00 -14.90
CA LEU A 24 -8.68 -0.81 -14.50
C LEU A 24 -8.90 -1.24 -13.05
N LEU A 25 -8.29 -2.34 -12.64
CA LEU A 25 -8.36 -2.88 -11.27
C LEU A 25 -7.68 -1.95 -10.26
N ILE A 26 -6.50 -1.40 -10.59
CA ILE A 26 -5.80 -0.42 -9.76
C ILE A 26 -6.62 0.86 -9.64
N LEU A 27 -7.18 1.36 -10.75
CA LEU A 27 -8.03 2.55 -10.73
C LEU A 27 -9.28 2.33 -9.87
N PHE A 28 -9.95 1.20 -10.02
CA PHE A 28 -11.12 0.87 -9.23
C PHE A 28 -10.78 0.70 -7.75
N ALA A 29 -9.72 -0.04 -7.42
CA ALA A 29 -9.26 -0.20 -6.04
C ALA A 29 -8.88 1.14 -5.41
N THR A 30 -8.15 2.00 -6.14
CA THR A 30 -7.81 3.35 -5.67
C THR A 30 -9.05 4.22 -5.46
N MET A 31 -10.05 4.12 -6.34
CA MET A 31 -11.32 4.84 -6.18
C MET A 31 -12.06 4.40 -4.90
N VAL A 32 -12.13 3.11 -4.65
CA VAL A 32 -12.74 2.55 -3.41
C VAL A 32 -11.97 3.04 -2.18
N VAL A 33 -10.63 3.02 -2.22
CA VAL A 33 -9.78 3.54 -1.14
C VAL A 33 -10.04 5.02 -0.89
N ILE A 34 -10.15 5.85 -1.93
CA ILE A 34 -10.47 7.28 -1.82
C ILE A 34 -11.84 7.46 -1.16
N ALA A 35 -12.86 6.70 -1.58
CA ALA A 35 -14.20 6.77 -1.00
C ALA A 35 -14.20 6.42 0.49
N LEU A 36 -13.51 5.33 0.87
CA LEU A 36 -13.37 4.92 2.28
C LEU A 36 -12.64 5.97 3.13
N LEU A 37 -11.54 6.52 2.62
CA LEU A 37 -10.79 7.57 3.31
C LEU A 37 -11.62 8.86 3.43
N PHE A 38 -12.40 9.21 2.42
CA PHE A 38 -13.28 10.38 2.47
C PHE A 38 -14.36 10.23 3.54
N VAL A 39 -14.95 9.04 3.66
CA VAL A 39 -15.91 8.73 4.73
C VAL A 39 -15.24 8.77 6.10
N ALA A 40 -13.98 8.29 6.20
CA ALA A 40 -13.26 8.22 7.48
C ALA A 40 -12.80 9.59 8.00
N PHE A 41 -12.32 10.48 7.11
CA PHE A 41 -11.64 11.70 7.53
C PHE A 41 -12.36 13.01 7.17
N ARG A 42 -13.23 13.02 6.17
CA ARG A 42 -13.96 14.21 5.68
C ARG A 42 -13.07 15.43 5.40
N ASN A 43 -11.76 15.21 5.21
CA ASN A 43 -10.76 16.26 4.98
C ASN A 43 -9.85 15.84 3.83
N VAL A 44 -9.59 16.75 2.90
CA VAL A 44 -8.80 16.51 1.69
C VAL A 44 -7.37 16.02 2.01
N LYS A 45 -6.70 16.62 3.00
CA LYS A 45 -5.36 16.19 3.42
C LYS A 45 -5.36 14.77 4.01
N GLY A 46 -6.41 14.42 4.75
CA GLY A 46 -6.60 13.09 5.32
C GLY A 46 -6.81 12.00 4.28
N VAL A 47 -7.28 12.36 3.09
CA VAL A 47 -7.47 11.45 1.95
C VAL A 47 -6.23 11.41 1.05
N LEU A 48 -5.70 12.57 0.68
CA LEU A 48 -4.65 12.69 -0.33
C LEU A 48 -3.32 12.06 0.13
N PHE A 49 -2.91 12.27 1.38
CA PHE A 49 -1.63 11.77 1.88
C PHE A 49 -1.56 10.24 1.93
N PRO A 50 -2.57 9.51 2.46
CA PRO A 50 -2.61 8.07 2.36
C PRO A 50 -2.66 7.55 0.92
N VAL A 51 -3.44 8.16 0.04
CA VAL A 51 -3.53 7.74 -1.37
C VAL A 51 -2.18 7.83 -2.06
N ILE A 52 -1.45 8.95 -1.90
CA ILE A 52 -0.11 9.10 -2.45
C ILE A 52 0.83 8.03 -1.87
N SER A 53 0.81 7.85 -0.55
CA SER A 53 1.65 6.87 0.13
C SER A 53 1.43 5.44 -0.37
N LEU A 54 0.18 5.02 -0.52
CA LEU A 54 -0.18 3.69 -0.98
C LEU A 54 0.17 3.45 -2.45
N ASN A 55 -0.01 4.46 -3.32
CA ASN A 55 0.43 4.35 -4.71
C ASN A 55 1.96 4.24 -4.83
N VAL A 56 2.71 4.98 -4.00
CA VAL A 56 4.17 4.83 -3.91
C VAL A 56 4.55 3.42 -3.45
N ALA A 57 3.83 2.85 -2.46
CA ALA A 57 4.03 1.47 -2.03
C ALA A 57 3.83 0.46 -3.18
N LEU A 58 2.81 0.65 -4.02
CA LEU A 58 2.58 -0.18 -5.20
C LEU A 58 3.74 -0.08 -6.21
N ILE A 59 4.22 1.13 -6.48
CA ILE A 59 5.36 1.35 -7.38
C ILE A 59 6.59 0.58 -6.88
N PHE A 60 6.90 0.65 -5.58
CA PHE A 60 8.00 -0.12 -5.00
C PHE A 60 7.75 -1.62 -5.07
N THR A 61 6.52 -2.07 -4.82
CA THR A 61 6.16 -3.49 -4.87
C THR A 61 6.35 -4.06 -6.27
N TYR A 62 5.78 -3.43 -7.29
CA TYR A 62 5.91 -3.90 -8.67
C TYR A 62 7.32 -3.68 -9.23
N GLY A 63 8.01 -2.61 -8.83
CA GLY A 63 9.41 -2.39 -9.16
C GLY A 63 10.31 -3.52 -8.63
N PHE A 64 10.09 -3.95 -7.41
CA PHE A 64 10.82 -5.08 -6.81
C PHE A 64 10.55 -6.40 -7.52
N LEU A 65 9.30 -6.70 -7.88
CA LEU A 65 8.94 -7.90 -8.65
C LEU A 65 9.64 -7.92 -10.01
N ASN A 66 9.70 -6.77 -10.68
CA ASN A 66 10.40 -6.64 -11.96
C ASN A 66 11.91 -6.88 -11.82
N ILE A 67 12.55 -6.38 -10.75
CA ILE A 67 13.98 -6.61 -10.48
C ILE A 67 14.26 -8.11 -10.25
N LEU A 68 13.33 -8.81 -9.59
CA LEU A 68 13.44 -10.26 -9.38
C LEU A 68 13.17 -11.09 -10.65
N GLY A 69 12.76 -10.46 -11.75
CA GLY A 69 12.42 -11.14 -12.99
C GLY A 69 11.15 -11.99 -12.89
N ILE A 70 10.28 -11.71 -11.92
CA ILE A 70 9.02 -12.42 -11.73
C ILE A 70 8.05 -12.01 -12.85
N LYS A 71 7.58 -12.99 -13.61
CA LYS A 71 6.60 -12.75 -14.67
C LYS A 71 5.26 -12.41 -14.06
N PHE A 72 4.60 -11.41 -14.63
CA PHE A 72 3.24 -11.06 -14.25
C PHE A 72 2.27 -12.17 -14.67
N THR A 73 1.58 -12.72 -13.71
CA THR A 73 0.49 -13.67 -13.91
C THR A 73 -0.82 -13.06 -13.37
N ALA A 74 -1.95 -13.73 -13.59
CA ALA A 74 -3.23 -13.28 -13.05
C ALA A 74 -3.24 -13.15 -11.51
N LEU A 75 -2.37 -13.88 -10.80
CA LEU A 75 -2.24 -13.76 -9.35
C LEU A 75 -1.51 -12.47 -8.94
N GLU A 76 -0.47 -12.08 -9.67
CA GLU A 76 0.26 -10.84 -9.39
C GLU A 76 -0.60 -9.58 -9.62
N VAL A 77 -1.61 -9.66 -10.49
CA VAL A 77 -2.60 -8.57 -10.65
C VAL A 77 -3.39 -8.33 -9.37
N ALA A 78 -3.74 -9.39 -8.64
CA ALA A 78 -4.48 -9.29 -7.38
C ALA A 78 -3.65 -8.68 -6.23
N VAL A 79 -2.32 -8.57 -6.38
CA VAL A 79 -1.43 -7.94 -5.36
C VAL A 79 -1.82 -6.48 -5.13
N ALA A 80 -2.15 -5.71 -6.20
CA ALA A 80 -2.47 -4.30 -6.08
C ALA A 80 -3.65 -4.01 -5.14
N PRO A 81 -4.86 -4.56 -5.36
CA PRO A 81 -5.97 -4.30 -4.47
C PRO A 81 -5.75 -4.82 -3.05
N LEU A 82 -5.00 -5.91 -2.88
CA LEU A 82 -4.69 -6.46 -1.57
C LEU A 82 -3.72 -5.56 -0.79
N VAL A 83 -2.66 -5.07 -1.42
CA VAL A 83 -1.70 -4.14 -0.79
C VAL A 83 -2.38 -2.82 -0.46
N LEU A 84 -3.24 -2.30 -1.34
CA LEU A 84 -4.03 -1.09 -1.07
C LEU A 84 -4.99 -1.31 0.11
N GLY A 85 -5.71 -2.43 0.13
CA GLY A 85 -6.66 -2.77 1.19
C GLY A 85 -6.00 -2.94 2.57
N LEU A 86 -4.85 -3.62 2.63
CA LEU A 86 -4.10 -3.79 3.87
C LEU A 86 -3.39 -2.49 4.30
N GLY A 87 -2.86 -1.75 3.33
CA GLY A 87 -2.13 -0.51 3.60
C GLY A 87 -3.01 0.63 4.09
N ILE A 88 -4.29 0.67 3.66
CA ILE A 88 -5.24 1.71 4.11
C ILE A 88 -5.46 1.65 5.62
N ASP A 89 -5.47 0.44 6.21
CA ASP A 89 -5.65 0.27 7.65
C ASP A 89 -4.51 0.93 8.43
N TYR A 90 -3.26 0.74 7.99
CA TYR A 90 -2.10 1.40 8.61
C TYR A 90 -2.22 2.93 8.52
N ALA A 91 -2.58 3.43 7.35
CA ALA A 91 -2.73 4.86 7.12
C ALA A 91 -3.84 5.47 7.97
N ILE A 92 -5.00 4.80 8.09
CA ILE A 92 -6.13 5.25 8.92
C ILE A 92 -5.74 5.31 10.40
N HIS A 93 -5.10 4.26 10.90
CA HIS A 93 -4.69 4.21 12.32
C HIS A 93 -3.68 5.31 12.64
N LEU A 94 -2.65 5.49 11.81
CA LEU A 94 -1.64 6.54 11.98
C LEU A 94 -2.25 7.95 11.91
N GLN A 95 -3.11 8.20 10.92
CA GLN A 95 -3.79 9.49 10.76
C GLN A 95 -4.70 9.84 11.94
N ARG A 96 -5.48 8.88 12.44
CA ARG A 96 -6.33 9.08 13.62
C ARG A 96 -5.52 9.36 14.87
N SER A 97 -4.43 8.60 15.08
CA SER A 97 -3.51 8.85 16.20
C SER A 97 -2.86 10.22 16.10
N PHE A 98 -2.41 10.61 14.90
CA PHE A 98 -1.88 11.94 14.64
C PHE A 98 -2.88 13.04 14.96
N ALA A 99 -4.13 12.95 14.48
CA ALA A 99 -5.17 13.93 14.75
C ALA A 99 -5.41 14.10 16.27
N CYS A 100 -5.38 13.00 17.03
CA CYS A 100 -5.52 13.03 18.48
C CYS A 100 -4.35 13.78 19.17
N HIS A 101 -3.12 13.53 18.75
CA HIS A 101 -1.93 14.17 19.35
C HIS A 101 -1.77 15.62 18.90
N ARG A 102 -2.23 15.97 17.71
CA ARG A 102 -2.20 17.33 17.15
C ARG A 102 -3.00 18.31 17.98
N ASN A 103 -4.06 17.88 18.66
CA ASN A 103 -4.85 18.71 19.57
C ASN A 103 -4.09 19.11 20.84
N ASN A 104 -3.02 18.39 21.18
CA ASN A 104 -2.26 18.59 22.42
C ASN A 104 -0.85 19.19 22.21
N THR A 105 -0.44 19.43 20.96
CA THR A 105 0.92 19.90 20.61
C THR A 105 0.87 20.75 19.36
N ASP A 106 1.49 21.94 19.41
CA ASP A 106 1.58 22.84 18.25
C ASP A 106 2.64 22.40 17.22
N ASP A 107 3.59 21.55 17.62
CA ASP A 107 4.59 21.00 16.71
C ASP A 107 4.05 19.76 15.98
N VAL A 108 4.01 19.88 14.63
CA VAL A 108 3.53 18.81 13.73
C VAL A 108 4.43 17.59 13.78
N ALA A 109 5.75 17.79 13.84
CA ALA A 109 6.71 16.69 13.87
C ALA A 109 6.62 15.91 15.19
N GLU A 110 6.48 16.62 16.31
CA GLU A 110 6.30 16.00 17.62
C GLU A 110 4.99 15.21 17.68
N ALA A 111 3.87 15.76 17.18
CA ALA A 111 2.59 15.08 17.14
C ALA A 111 2.66 13.77 16.32
N TRP A 112 3.40 13.81 15.18
CA TRP A 112 3.60 12.63 14.35
C TRP A 112 4.45 11.57 15.03
N MET A 113 5.58 11.97 15.65
CA MET A 113 6.45 11.05 16.39
C MET A 113 5.73 10.37 17.54
N ARG A 114 4.89 11.10 18.29
CA ARG A 114 4.06 10.54 19.37
C ARG A 114 3.01 9.56 18.83
N ALA A 115 2.40 9.88 17.68
CA ALA A 115 1.45 9.00 17.02
C ALA A 115 2.10 7.67 16.58
N CYS A 116 3.26 7.76 15.94
CA CYS A 116 4.04 6.60 15.52
C CYS A 116 4.52 5.78 16.73
N GLY A 117 5.04 6.43 17.78
CA GLY A 117 5.52 5.75 18.99
C GLY A 117 4.42 4.94 19.68
N LYS A 118 3.20 5.50 19.76
CA LYS A 118 2.05 4.81 20.35
C LYS A 118 1.62 3.58 19.56
N LEU A 119 1.69 3.64 18.24
CA LEU A 119 1.21 2.58 17.35
C LEU A 119 2.33 1.65 16.84
N SER A 120 3.60 1.94 17.14
CA SER A 120 4.74 1.17 16.64
C SER A 120 4.63 -0.33 16.95
N VAL A 121 4.36 -0.68 18.20
CA VAL A 121 4.27 -2.09 18.62
C VAL A 121 3.07 -2.81 17.98
N PRO A 122 1.82 -2.32 18.10
CA PRO A 122 0.68 -3.05 17.52
C PRO A 122 0.74 -3.12 16.00
N LEU A 123 1.17 -2.06 15.30
CA LEU A 123 1.25 -2.08 13.85
C LEU A 123 2.41 -2.95 13.35
N SER A 124 3.58 -2.90 13.98
CA SER A 124 4.70 -3.77 13.57
C SER A 124 4.39 -5.24 13.81
N LEU A 125 3.69 -5.57 14.90
CA LEU A 125 3.25 -6.95 15.15
C LEU A 125 2.25 -7.41 14.08
N ALA A 126 1.27 -6.58 13.71
CA ALA A 126 0.34 -6.87 12.63
C ALA A 126 1.06 -7.08 11.28
N VAL A 127 2.05 -6.23 10.96
CA VAL A 127 2.87 -6.39 9.74
C VAL A 127 3.64 -7.71 9.76
N VAL A 128 4.32 -8.02 10.87
CA VAL A 128 5.12 -9.26 10.99
C VAL A 128 4.25 -10.50 10.83
N THR A 129 3.08 -10.54 11.49
CA THR A 129 2.16 -11.69 11.37
C THR A 129 1.59 -11.83 9.96
N THR A 130 1.25 -10.72 9.30
CA THR A 130 0.75 -10.71 7.92
C THR A 130 1.84 -11.16 6.93
N VAL A 131 3.05 -10.66 7.08
CA VAL A 131 4.21 -11.05 6.26
C VAL A 131 4.50 -12.55 6.44
N ALA A 132 4.51 -13.05 7.68
CA ALA A 132 4.71 -14.46 7.95
C ALA A 132 3.63 -15.34 7.30
N ALA A 133 2.37 -14.90 7.34
CA ALA A 133 1.25 -15.61 6.69
C ALA A 133 1.42 -15.67 5.16
N PHE A 134 1.85 -14.58 4.52
CA PHE A 134 2.10 -14.58 3.07
C PHE A 134 3.34 -15.38 2.69
N LEU A 135 4.41 -15.33 3.49
CA LEU A 135 5.60 -16.15 3.26
C LEU A 135 5.34 -17.67 3.46
N ALA A 136 4.30 -18.05 4.20
CA ALA A 136 3.90 -19.45 4.29
C ALA A 136 3.52 -20.04 2.91
N ASN A 137 3.11 -19.22 1.94
CA ASN A 137 2.87 -19.64 0.56
C ASN A 137 4.13 -20.17 -0.16
N LEU A 138 5.33 -19.85 0.34
CA LEU A 138 6.59 -20.42 -0.20
C LEU A 138 6.67 -21.95 -0.10
N VAL A 139 5.94 -22.56 0.83
CA VAL A 139 5.87 -24.01 0.98
C VAL A 139 4.99 -24.66 -0.09
N SER A 140 4.23 -23.86 -0.83
CA SER A 140 3.35 -24.38 -1.88
C SER A 140 4.13 -24.99 -3.04
N PRO A 141 3.71 -26.16 -3.57
CA PRO A 141 4.29 -26.75 -4.77
C PRO A 141 3.94 -25.98 -6.06
N LEU A 142 3.04 -25.00 -5.98
CA LEU A 142 2.62 -24.18 -7.12
C LEU A 142 3.47 -22.90 -7.23
N PRO A 143 4.33 -22.76 -8.26
CA PRO A 143 5.21 -21.61 -8.41
C PRO A 143 4.48 -20.24 -8.39
N PRO A 144 3.31 -20.07 -9.04
CA PRO A 144 2.60 -18.78 -8.98
C PRO A 144 2.15 -18.39 -7.57
N LEU A 145 1.87 -19.36 -6.68
CA LEU A 145 1.45 -19.08 -5.32
C LEU A 145 2.63 -18.63 -4.44
N SER A 146 3.81 -19.15 -4.68
CA SER A 146 5.02 -18.73 -3.97
C SER A 146 5.45 -17.32 -4.37
N THR A 147 5.41 -16.97 -5.66
CA THR A 147 5.71 -15.60 -6.15
C THR A 147 4.71 -14.58 -5.64
N PHE A 148 3.43 -14.93 -5.64
CA PHE A 148 2.36 -14.13 -5.06
C PHE A 148 2.58 -13.86 -3.56
N GLY A 149 2.99 -14.88 -2.80
CA GLY A 149 3.31 -14.74 -1.38
C GLY A 149 4.46 -13.77 -1.13
N ILE A 150 5.54 -13.84 -1.93
CA ILE A 150 6.65 -12.90 -1.87
C ILE A 150 6.19 -11.48 -2.20
N ALA A 151 5.40 -11.32 -3.26
CA ALA A 151 4.89 -10.04 -3.70
C ALA A 151 4.06 -9.34 -2.62
N LEU A 152 3.13 -10.07 -1.99
CA LEU A 152 2.30 -9.55 -0.91
C LEU A 152 3.10 -9.24 0.35
N ALA A 153 4.02 -10.12 0.75
CA ALA A 153 4.88 -9.90 1.91
C ALA A 153 5.69 -8.60 1.75
N PHE A 154 6.32 -8.41 0.59
CA PHE A 154 7.05 -7.19 0.29
C PHE A 154 6.13 -5.97 0.18
N GLY A 155 4.98 -6.10 -0.48
CA GLY A 155 3.99 -5.05 -0.63
C GLY A 155 3.47 -4.51 0.71
N VAL A 156 3.19 -5.40 1.66
CA VAL A 156 2.75 -5.03 3.01
C VAL A 156 3.84 -4.26 3.77
N ILE A 157 5.10 -4.70 3.66
CA ILE A 157 6.24 -3.97 4.24
C ILE A 157 6.35 -2.58 3.63
N CYS A 158 6.29 -2.47 2.30
CA CYS A 158 6.32 -1.17 1.61
C CYS A 158 5.16 -0.27 2.03
N ALA A 159 3.93 -0.80 2.11
CA ALA A 159 2.75 -0.05 2.52
C ALA A 159 2.89 0.49 3.96
N PHE A 160 3.41 -0.31 4.88
CA PHE A 160 3.68 0.12 6.25
C PHE A 160 4.76 1.20 6.32
N LEU A 161 5.89 1.00 5.64
CA LEU A 161 7.00 1.98 5.63
C LEU A 161 6.58 3.30 4.99
N THR A 162 5.92 3.26 3.84
CA THR A 162 5.46 4.48 3.16
C THR A 162 4.37 5.19 3.98
N SER A 163 3.45 4.46 4.59
CA SER A 163 2.43 5.06 5.46
C SER A 163 3.05 5.73 6.69
N THR A 164 4.11 5.17 7.26
CA THR A 164 4.77 5.74 8.44
C THR A 164 5.68 6.93 8.07
N LEU A 165 6.50 6.79 7.02
CA LEU A 165 7.52 7.77 6.67
C LEU A 165 6.97 8.87 5.75
N LEU A 166 6.28 8.51 4.68
CA LEU A 166 5.85 9.47 3.66
C LEU A 166 4.67 10.32 4.14
N ILE A 167 3.68 9.74 4.83
CA ILE A 167 2.58 10.52 5.39
C ILE A 167 3.10 11.52 6.43
N GLY A 168 4.06 11.10 7.28
CA GLY A 168 4.71 11.98 8.24
C GLY A 168 5.45 13.12 7.57
N ALA A 169 6.27 12.83 6.57
CA ALA A 169 6.97 13.85 5.80
C ALA A 169 6.01 14.84 5.13
N LEU A 170 4.91 14.35 4.54
CA LEU A 170 3.89 15.20 3.93
C LEU A 170 3.20 16.10 4.96
N HIS A 171 2.89 15.58 6.16
CA HIS A 171 2.33 16.41 7.22
C HIS A 171 3.29 17.51 7.69
N VAL A 172 4.56 17.20 7.87
CA VAL A 172 5.56 18.16 8.28
C VAL A 172 5.76 19.24 7.21
N THR A 173 5.93 18.85 5.94
CA THR A 173 6.20 19.81 4.86
C THR A 173 5.00 20.72 4.56
N PHE A 174 3.81 20.16 4.47
CA PHE A 174 2.62 20.96 4.10
C PHE A 174 1.99 21.74 5.26
N ASN A 175 2.26 21.39 6.52
CA ASN A 175 1.79 22.16 7.66
C ASN A 175 2.84 23.13 8.21
N ALA A 176 4.14 22.91 7.99
CA ALA A 176 5.17 23.89 8.31
C ALA A 176 5.02 25.18 7.46
N GLY A 177 4.58 25.07 6.22
CA GLY A 177 4.30 26.21 5.36
C GLY A 177 3.13 27.09 5.83
N ALA A 178 2.14 26.54 6.52
CA ALA A 178 1.00 27.30 7.03
C ALA A 178 1.38 28.21 8.22
N ILE A 179 2.30 27.78 9.07
CA ILE A 179 2.75 28.53 10.24
C ILE A 179 3.62 29.73 9.85
N SER A 180 4.36 29.66 8.74
CA SER A 180 5.20 30.77 8.27
C SER A 180 4.39 31.90 7.62
N THR A 181 3.16 31.66 7.18
CA THR A 181 2.31 32.64 6.51
C THR A 181 1.48 33.46 7.51
N GLU A 182 1.21 32.93 8.73
CA GLU A 182 0.51 33.66 9.79
C GLU A 182 1.42 34.55 10.65
N ARG A 183 2.74 34.50 10.47
CA ARG A 183 3.70 35.34 11.18
C ARG A 183 4.21 36.56 10.38
N LYS A 184 3.59 36.89 9.26
CA LYS A 184 3.81 38.14 8.55
C LYS A 184 2.54 38.99 8.59
#